data_8da91a08df1dfc2d82e9473daaabee40
#
_entry.id   8da91a08df1dfc2d82e9473daaabee40
#
_cell.length_a   1.000
_cell.length_b   1.000
_cell.length_c   1.000
_cell.angle_alpha   90.00
_cell.angle_beta   90.00
_cell.angle_gamma   90.00
#
_symmetry.space_group_name_H-M   'P 1'
#
loop_
_entity.id
_entity.type
_entity.pdbx_description
1 polymer ?
#
loop_
_entity_poly.entity_id
_entity_poly.type
_entity_poly.pdbx_seq_one_letter_code
_entity_poly.pdbx_strand_id
1 'polypeptide(L)'
;MDAMSLSFERTQSVAIIGGGPGGYEAALAAAQLGAEVTLVERAGVGGSAVITDVVPSKSLIATADAAVAISEASDLGVQLFAKSDSGKPLKPEVAINLAAVNKRLLSLARQQSDDMRAQLVEAGVRLIAGHGRLDGSHGVVVSTGPDGTDFDRIEADTLVVSVGASPRELPAAQPDGERILTWTQLYDMKALPAHLIVVGSGVTGAEFASAYMNLGAAVTLISSRDQVLPGEDKDAAAVIEKVFKRGGMTVLSKSRAEKVERSGDGVVVTLSDGREVAGSHCLMAVGSVPNTAGIGLEEAGVQLTESGHIQVNRVARTSVPHIYAAGDCTTFVPLASVASMQGRMAVFHALGDTVIPLERSRITANIF
;
A
#
# COMPACT_ATOMS: atom_id res chain seq x y z
N MET A 1 -51.75 33.84 -4.39
CA MET A 1 -50.57 33.49 -5.19
C MET A 1 -49.40 33.48 -4.22
N ASP A 2 -49.17 32.35 -3.59
CA ASP A 2 -48.04 32.20 -2.70
C ASP A 2 -46.78 32.01 -3.55
N ALA A 3 -45.86 32.94 -3.36
CA ALA A 3 -44.52 32.83 -3.93
C ALA A 3 -43.83 31.61 -3.28
N MET A 4 -43.68 30.50 -4.02
CA MET A 4 -42.82 29.42 -3.68
C MET A 4 -41.41 30.02 -3.56
N SER A 5 -40.93 30.22 -2.33
CA SER A 5 -39.55 30.53 -2.06
C SER A 5 -38.71 29.32 -2.50
N LEU A 6 -38.04 29.45 -3.63
CA LEU A 6 -36.97 28.56 -4.00
C LEU A 6 -35.86 28.75 -2.96
N SER A 7 -35.85 27.92 -1.91
CA SER A 7 -34.67 27.78 -1.08
C SER A 7 -33.58 27.18 -2.00
N PHE A 8 -32.63 28.01 -2.42
CA PHE A 8 -31.38 27.52 -2.98
C PHE A 8 -30.74 26.66 -1.87
N GLU A 9 -30.82 25.35 -1.98
CA GLU A 9 -30.06 24.48 -1.12
C GLU A 9 -28.58 24.85 -1.32
N ARG A 10 -27.92 25.22 -0.21
CA ARG A 10 -26.48 25.56 -0.22
C ARG A 10 -25.73 24.33 -0.69
N THR A 11 -24.86 24.48 -1.70
CA THR A 11 -23.96 23.44 -2.15
C THR A 11 -23.12 22.94 -0.96
N GLN A 12 -23.16 21.66 -0.66
CA GLN A 12 -22.37 21.07 0.42
C GLN A 12 -20.89 21.03 0.05
N SER A 13 -20.03 21.27 1.02
CA SER A 13 -18.58 21.23 0.85
C SER A 13 -17.97 19.99 1.51
N VAL A 14 -17.01 19.38 0.82
CA VAL A 14 -16.30 18.18 1.28
C VAL A 14 -14.80 18.43 1.23
N ALA A 15 -14.11 18.33 2.36
CA ALA A 15 -12.65 18.33 2.40
C ALA A 15 -12.10 16.94 2.70
N ILE A 16 -11.09 16.52 1.94
CA ILE A 16 -10.52 15.18 1.98
C ILE A 16 -9.02 15.28 2.24
N ILE A 17 -8.53 14.58 3.26
CA ILE A 17 -7.11 14.50 3.59
C ILE A 17 -6.57 13.13 3.16
N GLY A 18 -5.70 13.12 2.15
CA GLY A 18 -5.10 11.92 1.54
C GLY A 18 -5.80 11.49 0.26
N GLY A 19 -5.04 11.41 -0.81
CA GLY A 19 -5.46 11.05 -2.17
C GLY A 19 -5.26 9.58 -2.54
N GLY A 20 -5.13 8.68 -1.55
CA GLY A 20 -5.13 7.23 -1.76
C GLY A 20 -6.47 6.74 -2.30
N PRO A 21 -6.66 5.40 -2.52
CA PRO A 21 -7.88 4.86 -3.12
C PRO A 21 -9.17 5.34 -2.46
N GLY A 22 -9.17 5.45 -1.12
CA GLY A 22 -10.35 5.94 -0.39
C GLY A 22 -10.64 7.41 -0.64
N GLY A 23 -9.63 8.27 -0.57
CA GLY A 23 -9.80 9.71 -0.80
C GLY A 23 -10.08 10.05 -2.26
N TYR A 24 -9.45 9.35 -3.19
CA TYR A 24 -9.71 9.48 -4.62
C TYR A 24 -11.16 9.17 -4.98
N GLU A 25 -11.68 8.02 -4.55
CA GLU A 25 -13.06 7.63 -4.80
C GLU A 25 -14.07 8.51 -4.07
N ALA A 26 -13.73 8.95 -2.84
CA ALA A 26 -14.55 9.92 -2.12
C ALA A 26 -14.66 11.24 -2.90
N ALA A 27 -13.55 11.74 -3.44
CA ALA A 27 -13.53 13.00 -4.18
C ALA A 27 -14.37 12.92 -5.45
N LEU A 28 -14.20 11.85 -6.25
CA LEU A 28 -15.00 11.66 -7.47
C LEU A 28 -16.48 11.51 -7.16
N ALA A 29 -16.85 10.71 -6.15
CA ALA A 29 -18.24 10.51 -5.76
C ALA A 29 -18.88 11.81 -5.26
N ALA A 30 -18.15 12.62 -4.45
CA ALA A 30 -18.64 13.90 -3.97
C ALA A 30 -18.87 14.89 -5.11
N ALA A 31 -17.93 14.99 -6.05
CA ALA A 31 -18.05 15.84 -7.23
C ALA A 31 -19.24 15.43 -8.11
N GLN A 32 -19.46 14.13 -8.32
CA GLN A 32 -20.61 13.60 -9.06
C GLN A 32 -21.95 13.93 -8.41
N LEU A 33 -21.98 14.02 -7.09
CA LEU A 33 -23.17 14.43 -6.32
C LEU A 33 -23.33 15.95 -6.24
N GLY A 34 -22.48 16.72 -6.90
CA GLY A 34 -22.56 18.19 -6.98
C GLY A 34 -21.99 18.94 -5.76
N ALA A 35 -21.21 18.27 -4.91
CA ALA A 35 -20.55 18.93 -3.80
C ALA A 35 -19.31 19.72 -4.27
N GLU A 36 -18.96 20.78 -3.53
CA GLU A 36 -17.69 21.48 -3.67
C GLU A 36 -16.59 20.68 -2.96
N VAL A 37 -15.61 20.16 -3.73
CA VAL A 37 -14.63 19.20 -3.20
C VAL A 37 -13.23 19.78 -3.21
N THR A 38 -12.56 19.71 -2.04
CA THR A 38 -11.13 19.96 -1.92
C THR A 38 -10.42 18.71 -1.42
N LEU A 39 -9.40 18.25 -2.14
CA LEU A 39 -8.57 17.11 -1.77
C LEU A 39 -7.13 17.58 -1.52
N VAL A 40 -6.59 17.21 -0.37
CA VAL A 40 -5.20 17.50 0.05
C VAL A 40 -4.38 16.25 -0.06
N GLU A 41 -3.30 16.26 -0.86
CA GLU A 41 -2.40 15.13 -1.05
C GLU A 41 -0.93 15.59 -1.03
N ARG A 42 -0.09 14.86 -0.29
CA ARG A 42 1.32 15.23 -0.07
C ARG A 42 2.31 14.60 -1.05
N ALA A 43 2.04 13.37 -1.51
CA ALA A 43 3.03 12.57 -2.25
C ALA A 43 2.62 12.30 -3.71
N GLY A 44 1.32 12.08 -3.95
CA GLY A 44 0.78 11.80 -5.28
C GLY A 44 -0.56 11.10 -5.20
N VAL A 45 -1.45 11.42 -6.14
CA VAL A 45 -2.79 10.84 -6.23
C VAL A 45 -2.68 9.32 -6.47
N GLY A 46 -3.52 8.56 -5.79
CA GLY A 46 -3.47 7.11 -5.75
C GLY A 46 -2.80 6.56 -4.47
N GLY A 47 -2.05 7.42 -3.74
CA GLY A 47 -1.40 7.08 -2.47
C GLY A 47 -0.47 5.86 -2.57
N SER A 48 -0.25 5.14 -1.47
CA SER A 48 0.63 3.97 -1.44
C SER A 48 0.24 2.90 -2.45
N ALA A 49 -1.05 2.66 -2.67
CA ALA A 49 -1.53 1.66 -3.63
C ALA A 49 -1.04 1.89 -5.06
N VAL A 50 -0.82 3.12 -5.47
CA VAL A 50 -0.32 3.46 -6.80
C VAL A 50 1.18 3.74 -6.80
N ILE A 51 1.68 4.46 -5.80
CA ILE A 51 3.05 4.99 -5.82
C ILE A 51 4.09 3.96 -5.34
N THR A 52 3.78 3.18 -4.29
CA THR A 52 4.79 2.39 -3.57
C THR A 52 4.38 0.94 -3.30
N ASP A 53 3.15 0.53 -3.56
CA ASP A 53 2.67 -0.81 -3.19
C ASP A 53 2.01 -1.54 -4.37
N VAL A 54 0.69 -1.45 -4.55
CA VAL A 54 -0.05 -2.37 -5.44
C VAL A 54 0.42 -2.29 -6.90
N VAL A 55 0.49 -1.10 -7.49
CA VAL A 55 0.92 -0.96 -8.89
C VAL A 55 2.36 -1.43 -9.08
N PRO A 56 3.36 -0.96 -8.33
CA PRO A 56 4.73 -1.44 -8.51
C PRO A 56 4.92 -2.90 -8.07
N SER A 57 4.32 -3.36 -6.96
CA SER A 57 4.54 -4.73 -6.48
C SER A 57 3.91 -5.78 -7.40
N LYS A 58 2.67 -5.58 -7.86
CA LYS A 58 2.02 -6.52 -8.77
C LYS A 58 2.69 -6.53 -10.16
N SER A 59 3.21 -5.38 -10.59
CA SER A 59 4.02 -5.31 -11.82
C SER A 59 5.38 -6.00 -11.65
N LEU A 60 5.99 -5.97 -10.44
CA LEU A 60 7.21 -6.74 -10.12
C LEU A 60 6.93 -8.24 -10.16
N ILE A 61 5.85 -8.69 -9.52
CA ILE A 61 5.43 -10.09 -9.51
C ILE A 61 5.19 -10.58 -10.94
N ALA A 62 4.44 -9.82 -11.76
CA ALA A 62 4.22 -10.17 -13.17
C ALA A 62 5.53 -10.25 -13.99
N THR A 63 6.53 -9.43 -13.64
CA THR A 63 7.87 -9.51 -14.24
C THR A 63 8.60 -10.77 -13.81
N ALA A 64 8.48 -11.16 -12.54
CA ALA A 64 9.05 -12.38 -11.98
C ALA A 64 8.42 -13.64 -12.62
N ASP A 65 7.10 -13.63 -12.78
CA ASP A 65 6.37 -14.72 -13.44
C ASP A 65 6.79 -14.88 -14.92
N ALA A 66 7.00 -13.77 -15.61
CA ALA A 66 7.53 -13.81 -16.98
C ALA A 66 8.94 -14.40 -17.05
N ALA A 67 9.80 -14.13 -16.07
CA ALA A 67 11.13 -14.72 -15.97
C ALA A 67 11.06 -16.24 -15.76
N VAL A 68 10.18 -16.69 -14.86
CA VAL A 68 9.92 -18.13 -14.63
C VAL A 68 9.37 -18.79 -15.90
N ALA A 69 8.36 -18.19 -16.55
CA ALA A 69 7.78 -18.73 -17.78
C ALA A 69 8.81 -18.91 -18.92
N ILE A 70 9.79 -18.02 -19.01
CA ILE A 70 10.89 -18.15 -19.98
C ILE A 70 11.85 -19.26 -19.57
N SER A 71 12.24 -19.37 -18.31
CA SER A 71 13.17 -20.38 -17.81
C SER A 71 12.60 -21.81 -17.90
N GLU A 72 11.29 -21.96 -17.70
CA GLU A 72 10.55 -23.22 -17.71
C GLU A 72 9.81 -23.48 -19.03
N ALA A 73 10.08 -22.70 -20.07
CA ALA A 73 9.37 -22.78 -21.34
C ALA A 73 9.37 -24.20 -21.94
N SER A 74 10.50 -24.93 -21.82
CA SER A 74 10.62 -26.33 -22.31
C SER A 74 9.67 -27.27 -21.59
N ASP A 75 9.44 -27.09 -20.30
CA ASP A 75 8.55 -27.92 -19.49
C ASP A 75 7.08 -27.69 -19.84
N LEU A 76 6.78 -26.50 -20.38
CA LEU A 76 5.48 -26.14 -20.93
C LEU A 76 5.29 -26.58 -22.38
N GLY A 77 6.30 -27.26 -23.01
CA GLY A 77 6.28 -27.65 -24.41
C GLY A 77 6.62 -26.50 -25.39
N VAL A 78 7.06 -25.34 -24.88
CA VAL A 78 7.49 -24.19 -25.70
C VAL A 78 8.99 -24.27 -25.94
N GLN A 79 9.41 -24.26 -27.21
CA GLN A 79 10.82 -24.30 -27.58
C GLN A 79 11.29 -22.94 -28.07
N LEU A 80 12.42 -22.48 -27.55
CA LEU A 80 13.08 -21.26 -27.95
C LEU A 80 14.24 -21.57 -28.89
N PHE A 81 14.37 -20.78 -29.98
CA PHE A 81 15.44 -20.96 -30.94
C PHE A 81 16.16 -19.63 -31.17
N ALA A 82 17.49 -19.67 -31.31
CA ALA A 82 18.24 -18.51 -31.79
C ALA A 82 18.02 -18.35 -33.30
N LYS A 83 17.84 -17.10 -33.75
CA LYS A 83 17.58 -16.78 -35.15
C LYS A 83 18.71 -17.19 -36.12
N SER A 84 19.91 -17.43 -35.61
CA SER A 84 21.14 -17.74 -36.36
C SER A 84 21.62 -19.17 -36.20
N ASP A 85 20.89 -20.05 -35.49
CA ASP A 85 21.43 -21.36 -35.09
C ASP A 85 20.80 -22.53 -35.86
N SER A 86 21.55 -23.60 -35.93
CA SER A 86 21.33 -24.88 -36.62
C SER A 86 20.08 -25.69 -36.22
N GLY A 87 19.01 -25.05 -35.79
CA GLY A 87 17.74 -25.68 -35.43
C GLY A 87 17.73 -26.44 -34.12
N LYS A 88 18.72 -26.22 -33.24
CA LYS A 88 18.70 -26.76 -31.88
C LYS A 88 17.96 -25.83 -30.92
N PRO A 89 17.05 -26.34 -30.05
CA PRO A 89 16.42 -25.53 -29.01
C PRO A 89 17.46 -24.91 -28.08
N LEU A 90 17.24 -23.64 -27.72
CA LEU A 90 18.02 -22.95 -26.69
C LEU A 90 17.51 -23.35 -25.31
N LYS A 91 18.43 -23.60 -24.40
CA LYS A 91 18.12 -23.54 -22.96
C LYS A 91 18.36 -22.11 -22.52
N PRO A 92 17.31 -21.30 -22.28
CA PRO A 92 17.48 -19.90 -22.00
C PRO A 92 18.13 -19.71 -20.62
N GLU A 93 19.11 -18.83 -20.55
CA GLU A 93 19.61 -18.27 -19.29
C GLU A 93 18.94 -16.91 -19.10
N VAL A 94 18.17 -16.78 -18.02
CA VAL A 94 17.43 -15.55 -17.74
C VAL A 94 18.27 -14.66 -16.85
N ALA A 95 18.66 -13.49 -17.36
CA ALA A 95 19.35 -12.46 -16.60
C ALA A 95 18.40 -11.27 -16.33
N ILE A 96 18.35 -10.80 -15.09
CA ILE A 96 17.46 -9.71 -14.69
C ILE A 96 18.25 -8.41 -14.54
N ASN A 97 17.87 -7.40 -15.29
CA ASN A 97 18.31 -6.02 -15.06
C ASN A 97 17.32 -5.31 -14.12
N LEU A 98 17.55 -5.43 -12.80
CA LEU A 98 16.64 -4.90 -11.78
C LEU A 98 16.47 -3.38 -11.91
N ALA A 99 17.52 -2.63 -12.27
CA ALA A 99 17.41 -1.19 -12.48
C ALA A 99 16.43 -0.84 -13.59
N ALA A 100 16.43 -1.60 -14.69
CA ALA A 100 15.48 -1.40 -15.80
C ALA A 100 14.05 -1.80 -15.37
N VAL A 101 13.89 -2.91 -14.64
CA VAL A 101 12.61 -3.32 -14.05
C VAL A 101 12.07 -2.21 -13.17
N ASN A 102 12.80 -1.78 -12.15
CA ASN A 102 12.36 -0.76 -11.20
C ASN A 102 12.04 0.58 -11.90
N LYS A 103 12.87 1.01 -12.85
CA LYS A 103 12.56 2.21 -13.66
C LYS A 103 11.20 2.09 -14.36
N ARG A 104 10.90 0.94 -14.95
CA ARG A 104 9.60 0.69 -15.61
C ARG A 104 8.45 0.72 -14.59
N LEU A 105 8.58 0.05 -13.44
CA LEU A 105 7.55 0.01 -12.41
C LEU A 105 7.22 1.41 -11.89
N LEU A 106 8.25 2.19 -11.55
CA LEU A 106 8.07 3.56 -11.08
C LEU A 106 7.52 4.50 -12.16
N SER A 107 7.82 4.25 -13.44
CA SER A 107 7.22 5.00 -14.54
C SER A 107 5.72 4.71 -14.66
N LEU A 108 5.29 3.44 -14.56
CA LEU A 108 3.89 3.06 -14.56
C LEU A 108 3.13 3.67 -13.37
N ALA A 109 3.72 3.63 -12.19
CA ALA A 109 3.14 4.22 -10.98
C ALA A 109 2.92 5.74 -11.13
N ARG A 110 3.92 6.46 -11.67
CA ARG A 110 3.80 7.90 -11.92
C ARG A 110 2.72 8.21 -12.96
N GLN A 111 2.72 7.50 -14.08
CA GLN A 111 1.71 7.68 -15.13
C GLN A 111 0.30 7.46 -14.58
N GLN A 112 0.08 6.38 -13.83
CA GLN A 112 -1.20 6.12 -13.20
C GLN A 112 -1.62 7.22 -12.23
N SER A 113 -0.69 7.75 -11.44
CA SER A 113 -0.94 8.87 -10.52
C SER A 113 -1.32 10.15 -11.27
N ASP A 114 -0.62 10.44 -12.38
CA ASP A 114 -0.89 11.62 -13.21
C ASP A 114 -2.26 11.51 -13.89
N ASP A 115 -2.63 10.32 -14.39
CA ASP A 115 -3.93 10.06 -15.00
C ASP A 115 -5.06 10.22 -13.98
N MET A 116 -4.89 9.70 -12.75
CA MET A 116 -5.85 9.86 -11.66
C MET A 116 -6.00 11.34 -11.24
N ARG A 117 -4.88 12.06 -11.19
CA ARG A 117 -4.89 13.50 -10.93
C ARG A 117 -5.67 14.27 -11.98
N ALA A 118 -5.47 13.96 -13.26
CA ALA A 118 -6.18 14.58 -14.36
C ALA A 118 -7.70 14.35 -14.27
N GLN A 119 -8.12 13.13 -13.91
CA GLN A 119 -9.54 12.81 -13.72
C GLN A 119 -10.18 13.62 -12.58
N LEU A 120 -9.48 13.82 -11.46
CA LEU A 120 -9.97 14.66 -10.37
C LEU A 120 -10.14 16.12 -10.80
N VAL A 121 -9.17 16.66 -11.54
CA VAL A 121 -9.24 18.04 -12.07
C VAL A 121 -10.40 18.18 -13.04
N GLU A 122 -10.59 17.22 -13.95
CA GLU A 122 -11.71 17.19 -14.91
C GLU A 122 -13.06 17.11 -14.20
N ALA A 123 -13.13 16.39 -13.07
CA ALA A 123 -14.31 16.33 -12.22
C ALA A 123 -14.57 17.62 -11.39
N GLY A 124 -13.71 18.63 -11.50
CA GLY A 124 -13.86 19.89 -10.77
C GLY A 124 -13.33 19.86 -9.32
N VAL A 125 -12.57 18.85 -8.94
CA VAL A 125 -11.98 18.76 -7.60
C VAL A 125 -10.81 19.74 -7.46
N ARG A 126 -10.84 20.56 -6.41
CA ARG A 126 -9.70 21.41 -6.04
C ARG A 126 -8.62 20.55 -5.38
N LEU A 127 -7.47 20.41 -6.03
CA LEU A 127 -6.31 19.66 -5.50
C LEU A 127 -5.32 20.63 -4.85
N ILE A 128 -4.91 20.31 -3.62
CA ILE A 128 -3.86 21.03 -2.90
C ILE A 128 -2.73 20.06 -2.58
N ALA A 129 -1.54 20.36 -3.08
CA ALA A 129 -0.33 19.61 -2.73
C ALA A 129 0.16 20.07 -1.36
N GLY A 130 0.19 19.17 -0.38
CA GLY A 130 0.62 19.54 0.98
C GLY A 130 0.21 18.54 2.05
N HIS A 131 0.58 18.85 3.28
CA HIS A 131 0.21 18.06 4.46
C HIS A 131 -1.05 18.63 5.09
N GLY A 132 -2.14 17.87 5.05
CA GLY A 132 -3.39 18.22 5.70
C GLY A 132 -3.47 17.69 7.13
N ARG A 133 -3.98 18.50 8.04
CA ARG A 133 -4.38 18.10 9.39
C ARG A 133 -5.73 18.74 9.76
N LEU A 134 -6.48 18.10 10.62
CA LEU A 134 -7.71 18.68 11.17
C LEU A 134 -7.38 19.88 12.06
N ASP A 135 -8.23 20.90 12.00
CA ASP A 135 -8.16 22.09 12.84
C ASP A 135 -9.55 22.35 13.43
N GLY A 136 -9.81 21.71 14.56
CA GLY A 136 -11.14 21.59 15.12
C GLY A 136 -12.03 20.62 14.33
N SER A 137 -13.33 20.77 14.47
CA SER A 137 -14.30 19.80 13.93
C SER A 137 -14.64 19.99 12.45
N HIS A 138 -14.47 21.19 11.90
CA HIS A 138 -14.85 21.52 10.50
C HIS A 138 -13.69 22.09 9.67
N GLY A 139 -12.52 22.29 10.27
CA GLY A 139 -11.37 22.89 9.62
C GLY A 139 -10.32 21.86 9.18
N VAL A 140 -9.66 22.16 8.09
CA VAL A 140 -8.42 21.50 7.65
C VAL A 140 -7.38 22.58 7.41
N VAL A 141 -6.24 22.48 8.06
CA VAL A 141 -5.06 23.29 7.77
C VAL A 141 -4.12 22.50 6.90
N VAL A 142 -3.66 23.11 5.82
CA VAL A 142 -2.74 22.51 4.85
C VAL A 142 -1.42 23.24 4.89
N SER A 143 -0.35 22.53 5.16
CA SER A 143 1.02 23.01 5.04
C SER A 143 1.54 22.73 3.64
N THR A 144 1.81 23.79 2.85
CA THR A 144 2.14 23.71 1.43
C THR A 144 3.60 24.03 1.09
N GLY A 145 4.30 24.78 1.95
CA GLY A 145 5.70 25.14 1.72
C GLY A 145 6.68 24.00 1.99
N PRO A 146 7.88 24.05 1.40
CA PRO A 146 8.93 23.04 1.61
C PRO A 146 9.34 22.93 3.09
N ASP A 147 9.23 24.03 3.85
CA ASP A 147 9.54 24.08 5.28
C ASP A 147 8.25 23.97 6.14
N GLY A 148 7.10 23.72 5.54
CA GLY A 148 5.82 23.64 6.23
C GLY A 148 5.35 24.98 6.82
N THR A 149 5.79 26.10 6.27
CA THR A 149 5.55 27.45 6.81
C THR A 149 4.38 28.16 6.15
N ASP A 150 3.97 27.73 4.95
CA ASP A 150 2.81 28.28 4.25
C ASP A 150 1.57 27.46 4.58
N PHE A 151 0.51 28.12 5.04
CA PHE A 151 -0.70 27.45 5.48
C PHE A 151 -1.92 27.97 4.72
N ASP A 152 -2.64 27.02 4.11
CA ASP A 152 -4.02 27.21 3.65
C ASP A 152 -4.99 26.68 4.71
N ARG A 153 -6.10 27.38 4.93
CA ARG A 153 -7.21 26.90 5.78
C ARG A 153 -8.43 26.63 4.92
N ILE A 154 -9.01 25.46 5.11
CA ILE A 154 -10.21 24.99 4.43
C ILE A 154 -11.26 24.71 5.50
N GLU A 155 -12.48 25.19 5.31
CA GLU A 155 -13.64 24.78 6.11
C GLU A 155 -14.60 24.01 5.22
N ALA A 156 -15.17 22.91 5.74
CA ALA A 156 -16.09 22.08 5.00
C ALA A 156 -17.20 21.50 5.90
N ASP A 157 -18.35 21.22 5.28
CA ASP A 157 -19.49 20.60 5.95
C ASP A 157 -19.22 19.14 6.30
N THR A 158 -18.43 18.46 5.48
CA THR A 158 -18.00 17.07 5.66
C THR A 158 -16.48 16.91 5.50
N LEU A 159 -15.86 16.16 6.40
CA LEU A 159 -14.44 15.83 6.35
C LEU A 159 -14.24 14.33 6.12
N VAL A 160 -13.31 13.97 5.23
CA VAL A 160 -12.92 12.56 4.98
C VAL A 160 -11.42 12.41 5.22
N VAL A 161 -11.04 11.54 6.15
CA VAL A 161 -9.65 11.24 6.48
C VAL A 161 -9.25 9.92 5.82
N SER A 162 -8.34 9.98 4.84
CA SER A 162 -7.85 8.81 4.07
C SER A 162 -6.32 8.80 3.97
N VAL A 163 -5.67 8.98 5.12
CA VAL A 163 -4.22 9.17 5.23
C VAL A 163 -3.40 7.88 5.12
N GLY A 164 -4.05 6.72 5.08
CA GLY A 164 -3.41 5.43 4.91
C GLY A 164 -2.51 5.01 6.07
N ALA A 165 -1.55 4.15 5.77
CA ALA A 165 -0.56 3.63 6.71
C ALA A 165 0.84 3.60 6.08
N SER A 166 1.87 3.54 6.91
CA SER A 166 3.28 3.44 6.52
C SER A 166 3.92 2.16 7.04
N PRO A 167 5.01 1.66 6.42
CA PRO A 167 5.75 0.52 6.94
C PRO A 167 6.10 0.69 8.42
N ARG A 168 5.92 -0.38 9.19
CA ARG A 168 6.36 -0.40 10.59
C ARG A 168 7.88 -0.50 10.65
N GLU A 169 8.51 0.42 11.36
CA GLU A 169 9.91 0.39 11.70
C GLU A 169 10.11 -0.11 13.14
N LEU A 170 11.11 -0.95 13.34
CA LEU A 170 11.44 -1.47 14.67
C LEU A 170 12.75 -0.84 15.15
N PRO A 171 12.87 -0.41 16.43
CA PRO A 171 14.09 0.20 16.94
C PRO A 171 15.35 -0.68 16.80
N ALA A 172 15.18 -2.01 16.89
CA ALA A 172 16.27 -2.98 16.74
C ALA A 172 16.52 -3.42 15.28
N ALA A 173 15.83 -2.81 14.30
CA ALA A 173 15.93 -3.16 12.88
C ALA A 173 15.57 -1.94 12.02
N GLN A 174 16.28 -0.83 12.23
CA GLN A 174 16.02 0.43 11.53
C GLN A 174 16.41 0.31 10.06
N PRO A 175 15.50 0.63 9.13
CA PRO A 175 15.83 0.73 7.71
C PRO A 175 16.88 1.81 7.47
N ASP A 176 17.88 1.50 6.65
CA ASP A 176 18.94 2.42 6.26
C ASP A 176 18.83 2.90 4.81
N GLY A 177 17.84 2.39 4.08
CA GLY A 177 17.61 2.72 2.67
C GLY A 177 18.60 2.07 1.70
N GLU A 178 19.56 1.26 2.17
CA GLU A 178 20.57 0.61 1.36
C GLU A 178 20.56 -0.91 1.46
N ARG A 179 20.61 -1.44 2.68
CA ARG A 179 20.71 -2.88 2.98
C ARG A 179 19.59 -3.40 3.87
N ILE A 180 19.11 -2.58 4.79
CA ILE A 180 17.94 -2.85 5.61
C ILE A 180 16.82 -1.98 5.05
N LEU A 181 15.82 -2.58 4.46
CA LEU A 181 14.83 -1.91 3.62
C LEU A 181 13.41 -2.15 4.12
N THR A 182 12.55 -1.16 3.95
CA THR A 182 11.10 -1.36 3.88
C THR A 182 10.69 -1.76 2.47
N TRP A 183 9.47 -2.22 2.27
CA TRP A 183 8.99 -2.59 0.92
C TRP A 183 8.94 -1.39 -0.04
N THR A 184 8.76 -0.18 0.44
CA THR A 184 8.75 1.02 -0.40
C THR A 184 10.13 1.36 -0.97
N GLN A 185 11.21 0.94 -0.30
CA GLN A 185 12.59 1.19 -0.69
C GLN A 185 13.18 0.14 -1.65
N LEU A 186 12.50 -1.00 -1.82
CA LEU A 186 12.95 -2.06 -2.73
C LEU A 186 13.11 -1.58 -4.18
N TYR A 187 12.30 -0.62 -4.60
CA TYR A 187 12.33 -0.08 -5.97
C TYR A 187 13.52 0.86 -6.25
N ASP A 188 14.27 1.24 -5.22
CA ASP A 188 15.50 2.03 -5.35
C ASP A 188 16.73 1.15 -5.62
N MET A 189 16.61 -0.17 -5.44
CA MET A 189 17.70 -1.12 -5.69
C MET A 189 18.08 -1.15 -7.17
N LYS A 190 19.38 -1.18 -7.45
CA LYS A 190 19.92 -1.17 -8.83
C LYS A 190 20.30 -2.56 -9.34
N ALA A 191 20.54 -3.52 -8.43
CA ALA A 191 20.89 -4.89 -8.75
C ALA A 191 20.13 -5.86 -7.86
N LEU A 192 19.94 -7.09 -8.35
CA LEU A 192 19.36 -8.15 -7.51
C LEU A 192 20.26 -8.39 -6.30
N PRO A 193 19.68 -8.54 -5.10
CA PRO A 193 20.43 -8.96 -3.92
C PRO A 193 20.95 -10.38 -4.14
N ALA A 194 22.21 -10.62 -3.78
CA ALA A 194 22.75 -11.98 -3.81
C ALA A 194 21.97 -12.89 -2.85
N HIS A 195 21.57 -12.36 -1.69
CA HIS A 195 20.71 -13.05 -0.73
C HIS A 195 19.81 -12.02 -0.01
N LEU A 196 18.50 -12.14 -0.23
CA LEU A 196 17.49 -11.32 0.45
C LEU A 196 16.95 -12.08 1.67
N ILE A 197 17.10 -11.50 2.84
CA ILE A 197 16.41 -11.95 4.04
C ILE A 197 15.09 -11.19 4.14
N VAL A 198 13.97 -11.87 4.25
CA VAL A 198 12.64 -11.25 4.45
C VAL A 198 12.16 -11.54 5.86
N VAL A 199 12.01 -10.50 6.67
CA VAL A 199 11.48 -10.61 8.04
C VAL A 199 10.00 -10.28 8.04
N GLY A 200 9.19 -11.29 8.31
CA GLY A 200 7.72 -11.24 8.27
C GLY A 200 7.14 -12.04 7.10
N SER A 201 6.23 -12.96 7.41
CA SER A 201 5.63 -13.92 6.47
C SER A 201 4.15 -13.63 6.18
N GLY A 202 3.69 -12.41 6.46
CA GLY A 202 2.38 -11.92 6.00
C GLY A 202 2.36 -11.72 4.48
N VAL A 203 1.26 -11.21 3.95
CA VAL A 203 1.05 -11.03 2.50
C VAL A 203 2.22 -10.30 1.85
N THR A 204 2.59 -9.12 2.34
CA THR A 204 3.71 -8.32 1.81
C THR A 204 5.02 -9.11 1.77
N GLY A 205 5.38 -9.77 2.89
CA GLY A 205 6.62 -10.53 2.97
C GLY A 205 6.62 -11.76 2.05
N ALA A 206 5.51 -12.49 1.97
CA ALA A 206 5.38 -13.67 1.11
C ALA A 206 5.45 -13.30 -0.38
N GLU A 207 4.75 -12.25 -0.81
CA GLU A 207 4.76 -11.77 -2.20
C GLU A 207 6.15 -11.31 -2.64
N PHE A 208 6.82 -10.47 -1.85
CA PHE A 208 8.17 -10.01 -2.19
C PHE A 208 9.20 -11.15 -2.13
N ALA A 209 9.10 -12.06 -1.15
CA ALA A 209 9.97 -13.23 -1.08
C ALA A 209 9.83 -14.10 -2.33
N SER A 210 8.60 -14.37 -2.77
CA SER A 210 8.30 -15.10 -4.00
C SER A 210 8.84 -14.39 -5.23
N ALA A 211 8.56 -13.10 -5.37
CA ALA A 211 9.00 -12.32 -6.53
C ALA A 211 10.53 -12.30 -6.66
N TYR A 212 11.26 -12.02 -5.58
CA TYR A 212 12.72 -11.96 -5.62
C TYR A 212 13.35 -13.35 -5.84
N MET A 213 12.77 -14.41 -5.28
CA MET A 213 13.18 -15.80 -5.59
C MET A 213 13.02 -16.09 -7.09
N ASN A 214 11.86 -15.77 -7.66
CA ASN A 214 11.54 -15.98 -9.06
C ASN A 214 12.41 -15.13 -10.01
N LEU A 215 12.89 -13.98 -9.54
CA LEU A 215 13.87 -13.15 -10.26
C LEU A 215 15.32 -13.70 -10.16
N GLY A 216 15.57 -14.72 -9.33
CA GLY A 216 16.87 -15.40 -9.20
C GLY A 216 17.69 -15.01 -7.97
N ALA A 217 17.16 -14.27 -7.00
CA ALA A 217 17.82 -14.01 -5.73
C ALA A 217 17.74 -15.25 -4.81
N ALA A 218 18.77 -15.53 -4.02
CA ALA A 218 18.61 -16.42 -2.87
C ALA A 218 17.71 -15.72 -1.83
N VAL A 219 16.75 -16.44 -1.24
CA VAL A 219 15.79 -15.86 -0.29
C VAL A 219 15.68 -16.69 0.98
N THR A 220 15.74 -16.02 2.14
CA THR A 220 15.37 -16.58 3.43
C THR A 220 14.18 -15.81 4.00
N LEU A 221 13.05 -16.50 4.16
CA LEU A 221 11.83 -15.95 4.78
C LEU A 221 11.76 -16.34 6.26
N ILE A 222 11.76 -15.34 7.13
CA ILE A 222 11.72 -15.51 8.58
C ILE A 222 10.30 -15.21 9.06
N SER A 223 9.66 -16.19 9.71
CA SER A 223 8.32 -16.10 10.28
C SER A 223 8.35 -16.32 11.78
N SER A 224 7.83 -15.38 12.56
CA SER A 224 7.58 -15.58 14.00
C SER A 224 6.38 -16.51 14.26
N ARG A 225 5.62 -16.84 13.21
CA ARG A 225 4.46 -17.73 13.24
C ARG A 225 4.84 -19.13 12.80
N ASP A 226 3.93 -20.08 12.97
CA ASP A 226 4.11 -21.49 12.62
C ASP A 226 3.92 -21.78 11.12
N GLN A 227 3.36 -20.85 10.36
CA GLN A 227 3.14 -20.96 8.92
C GLN A 227 3.43 -19.65 8.17
N VAL A 228 3.69 -19.75 6.88
CA VAL A 228 3.64 -18.63 5.95
C VAL A 228 2.18 -18.18 5.81
N LEU A 229 1.93 -16.87 5.59
CA LEU A 229 0.57 -16.32 5.52
C LEU A 229 -0.29 -16.71 6.73
N PRO A 230 0.09 -16.26 7.95
CA PRO A 230 -0.50 -16.76 9.19
C PRO A 230 -1.98 -16.40 9.38
N GLY A 231 -2.51 -15.46 8.58
CA GLY A 231 -3.93 -15.07 8.58
C GLY A 231 -4.81 -15.91 7.66
N GLU A 232 -4.21 -16.77 6.82
CA GLU A 232 -4.90 -17.50 5.77
C GLU A 232 -5.20 -18.96 6.15
N ASP A 233 -5.98 -19.64 5.31
CA ASP A 233 -6.30 -21.05 5.47
C ASP A 233 -5.03 -21.90 5.55
N LYS A 234 -4.98 -22.83 6.51
CA LYS A 234 -3.78 -23.63 6.80
C LYS A 234 -3.36 -24.53 5.66
N ASP A 235 -4.34 -25.12 4.95
CA ASP A 235 -4.05 -26.04 3.86
C ASP A 235 -3.52 -25.26 2.66
N ALA A 236 -4.08 -24.12 2.35
CA ALA A 236 -3.59 -23.21 1.31
C ALA A 236 -2.18 -22.69 1.64
N ALA A 237 -1.96 -22.21 2.87
CA ALA A 237 -0.65 -21.75 3.34
C ALA A 237 0.42 -22.85 3.27
N ALA A 238 0.07 -24.10 3.63
CA ALA A 238 0.99 -25.24 3.53
C ALA A 238 1.39 -25.58 2.08
N VAL A 239 0.47 -25.38 1.12
CA VAL A 239 0.79 -25.56 -0.32
C VAL A 239 1.78 -24.49 -0.76
N ILE A 240 1.54 -23.23 -0.42
CA ILE A 240 2.43 -22.11 -0.75
C ILE A 240 3.83 -22.32 -0.16
N GLU A 241 3.92 -22.71 1.11
CA GLU A 241 5.20 -22.98 1.76
C GLU A 241 5.98 -24.11 1.07
N LYS A 242 5.29 -25.16 0.62
CA LYS A 242 5.92 -26.24 -0.18
C LYS A 242 6.44 -25.74 -1.52
N VAL A 243 5.69 -24.84 -2.19
CA VAL A 243 6.13 -24.23 -3.45
C VAL A 243 7.38 -23.37 -3.21
N PHE A 244 7.40 -22.54 -2.18
CA PHE A 244 8.56 -21.74 -1.83
C PHE A 244 9.81 -22.59 -1.57
N LYS A 245 9.70 -23.64 -0.75
CA LYS A 245 10.81 -24.56 -0.47
C LYS A 245 11.30 -25.28 -1.71
N ARG A 246 10.38 -25.69 -2.60
CA ARG A 246 10.74 -26.33 -3.87
C ARG A 246 11.47 -25.37 -4.81
N GLY A 247 11.09 -24.09 -4.81
CA GLY A 247 11.78 -23.04 -5.54
C GLY A 247 13.14 -22.63 -4.96
N GLY A 248 13.58 -23.25 -3.85
CA GLY A 248 14.87 -23.00 -3.22
C GLY A 248 14.86 -21.97 -2.09
N MET A 249 13.69 -21.46 -1.70
CA MET A 249 13.58 -20.53 -0.57
C MET A 249 13.81 -21.25 0.75
N THR A 250 14.64 -20.67 1.61
CA THR A 250 14.74 -21.08 3.02
C THR A 250 13.60 -20.44 3.82
N VAL A 251 12.75 -21.26 4.44
CA VAL A 251 11.65 -20.79 5.29
C VAL A 251 11.93 -21.16 6.74
N LEU A 252 12.10 -20.16 7.60
CA LEU A 252 12.33 -20.30 9.04
C LEU A 252 11.05 -19.94 9.80
N SER A 253 10.18 -20.93 9.98
CA SER A 253 8.96 -20.79 10.79
C SER A 253 9.30 -20.81 12.29
N LYS A 254 8.41 -20.25 13.15
CA LYS A 254 8.61 -20.11 14.61
C LYS A 254 9.93 -19.44 14.99
N SER A 255 10.43 -18.59 14.10
CA SER A 255 11.70 -17.87 14.24
C SER A 255 11.43 -16.37 14.30
N ARG A 256 11.67 -15.76 15.45
CA ARG A 256 11.46 -14.32 15.64
C ARG A 256 12.78 -13.59 15.43
N ALA A 257 12.82 -12.67 14.49
CA ALA A 257 13.93 -11.72 14.39
C ALA A 257 13.91 -10.78 15.62
N GLU A 258 15.00 -10.70 16.32
CA GLU A 258 15.20 -9.84 17.49
C GLU A 258 15.93 -8.56 17.07
N LYS A 259 16.93 -8.70 16.19
CA LYS A 259 17.78 -7.60 15.75
C LYS A 259 18.16 -7.78 14.29
N VAL A 260 18.34 -6.66 13.59
CA VAL A 260 18.89 -6.61 12.24
C VAL A 260 19.95 -5.52 12.19
N GLU A 261 21.15 -5.87 11.76
CA GLU A 261 22.29 -4.95 11.73
C GLU A 261 23.09 -5.07 10.43
N ARG A 262 23.74 -3.98 10.07
CA ARG A 262 24.77 -4.00 9.02
C ARG A 262 25.98 -4.82 9.49
N SER A 263 26.52 -5.65 8.60
CA SER A 263 27.74 -6.40 8.83
C SER A 263 28.59 -6.39 7.56
N GLY A 264 29.62 -5.57 7.54
CA GLY A 264 30.38 -5.31 6.32
C GLY A 264 29.50 -4.79 5.18
N ASP A 265 29.57 -5.44 4.02
CA ASP A 265 28.73 -5.14 2.84
C ASP A 265 27.36 -5.81 2.87
N GLY A 266 27.00 -6.48 3.94
CA GLY A 266 25.73 -7.19 4.10
C GLY A 266 24.99 -6.84 5.37
N VAL A 267 24.12 -7.77 5.78
CA VAL A 267 23.31 -7.69 7.00
C VAL A 267 23.36 -9.01 7.75
N VAL A 268 23.16 -8.94 9.06
CA VAL A 268 22.91 -10.09 9.93
C VAL A 268 21.61 -9.89 10.67
N VAL A 269 20.77 -10.91 10.63
CA VAL A 269 19.53 -11.01 11.41
C VAL A 269 19.77 -11.97 12.57
N THR A 270 19.73 -11.47 13.80
CA THR A 270 19.79 -12.29 15.02
C THR A 270 18.39 -12.71 15.40
N LEU A 271 18.19 -14.01 15.61
CA LEU A 271 16.93 -14.59 16.04
C LEU A 271 16.87 -14.71 17.57
N SER A 272 15.66 -14.74 18.12
CA SER A 272 15.44 -14.82 19.57
C SER A 272 15.96 -16.11 20.24
N ASP A 273 16.32 -17.12 19.46
CA ASP A 273 16.96 -18.36 19.93
C ASP A 273 18.50 -18.34 19.78
N GLY A 274 19.08 -17.20 19.43
CA GLY A 274 20.51 -17.02 19.27
C GLY A 274 21.09 -17.42 17.91
N ARG A 275 20.30 -17.98 16.99
CA ARG A 275 20.76 -18.21 15.60
C ARG A 275 20.94 -16.91 14.86
N GLU A 276 21.87 -16.89 13.92
CA GLU A 276 22.12 -15.77 13.04
C GLU A 276 21.88 -16.17 11.58
N VAL A 277 21.33 -15.25 10.81
CA VAL A 277 21.13 -15.38 9.36
C VAL A 277 21.83 -14.22 8.68
N ALA A 278 22.86 -14.53 7.90
CA ALA A 278 23.60 -13.53 7.13
C ALA A 278 23.05 -13.44 5.70
N GLY A 279 23.00 -12.23 5.16
CA GLY A 279 22.55 -11.97 3.79
C GLY A 279 23.10 -10.66 3.24
N SER A 280 22.85 -10.39 1.96
CA SER A 280 23.27 -9.13 1.35
C SER A 280 22.33 -7.98 1.67
N HIS A 281 21.03 -8.27 1.83
CA HIS A 281 19.98 -7.29 2.14
C HIS A 281 18.92 -7.91 3.05
N CYS A 282 18.19 -7.07 3.78
CA CYS A 282 17.06 -7.46 4.59
C CYS A 282 15.83 -6.60 4.26
N LEU A 283 14.70 -7.24 3.98
CA LEU A 283 13.40 -6.60 3.86
C LEU A 283 12.64 -6.73 5.17
N MET A 284 12.25 -5.60 5.75
CA MET A 284 11.37 -5.55 6.92
C MET A 284 9.91 -5.51 6.47
N ALA A 285 9.19 -6.63 6.61
CA ALA A 285 7.78 -6.79 6.24
C ALA A 285 6.93 -7.15 7.48
N VAL A 286 7.08 -6.34 8.55
CA VAL A 286 6.52 -6.58 9.88
C VAL A 286 5.20 -5.83 10.15
N GLY A 287 4.48 -5.52 9.10
CA GLY A 287 3.20 -4.80 9.14
C GLY A 287 3.35 -3.29 8.96
N SER A 288 2.28 -2.56 9.22
CA SER A 288 2.18 -1.12 9.02
C SER A 288 1.70 -0.40 10.27
N VAL A 289 1.81 0.92 10.26
CA VAL A 289 1.32 1.84 11.29
C VAL A 289 0.44 2.88 10.60
N PRO A 290 -0.77 3.19 11.09
CA PRO A 290 -1.63 4.21 10.50
C PRO A 290 -1.00 5.60 10.62
N ASN A 291 -1.17 6.43 9.60
CA ASN A 291 -0.62 7.79 9.53
C ASN A 291 -1.52 8.81 10.26
N THR A 292 -1.98 8.46 11.45
CA THR A 292 -2.97 9.21 12.24
C THR A 292 -2.37 10.12 13.31
N ALA A 293 -1.10 9.94 13.61
CA ALA A 293 -0.43 10.74 14.64
C ALA A 293 -0.24 12.19 14.19
N GLY A 294 -0.59 13.13 15.08
CA GLY A 294 -0.32 14.57 14.89
C GLY A 294 -1.17 15.27 13.81
N ILE A 295 -2.24 14.63 13.33
CA ILE A 295 -3.13 15.23 12.33
C ILE A 295 -4.43 15.81 12.91
N GLY A 296 -4.49 16.06 14.22
CA GLY A 296 -5.61 16.78 14.86
C GLY A 296 -6.88 15.94 15.08
N LEU A 297 -6.78 14.60 15.06
CA LEU A 297 -7.94 13.71 15.23
C LEU A 297 -8.52 13.75 16.63
N GLU A 298 -7.67 13.70 17.64
CA GLU A 298 -8.08 13.70 19.05
C GLU A 298 -8.70 15.05 19.44
N GLU A 299 -8.12 16.14 18.98
CA GLU A 299 -8.61 17.50 19.17
C GLU A 299 -9.97 17.72 18.49
N ALA A 300 -10.21 17.04 17.36
CA ALA A 300 -11.50 17.01 16.67
C ALA A 300 -12.53 16.07 17.32
N GLY A 301 -12.16 15.31 18.37
CA GLY A 301 -13.03 14.36 19.07
C GLY A 301 -13.17 13.01 18.40
N VAL A 302 -12.28 12.68 17.44
CA VAL A 302 -12.28 11.38 16.74
C VAL A 302 -11.63 10.31 17.63
N GLN A 303 -12.32 9.18 17.79
CA GLN A 303 -11.82 8.08 18.59
C GLN A 303 -10.84 7.20 17.81
N LEU A 304 -9.71 6.91 18.44
CA LEU A 304 -8.70 5.99 17.95
C LEU A 304 -8.68 4.69 18.77
N THR A 305 -8.14 3.63 18.18
CA THR A 305 -7.78 2.40 18.90
C THR A 305 -6.43 2.58 19.60
N GLU A 306 -6.04 1.64 20.46
CA GLU A 306 -4.69 1.59 21.05
C GLU A 306 -3.57 1.52 20.00
N SER A 307 -3.86 0.94 18.82
CA SER A 307 -2.92 0.87 17.70
C SER A 307 -2.93 2.11 16.80
N GLY A 308 -3.67 3.15 17.16
CA GLY A 308 -3.75 4.42 16.45
C GLY A 308 -4.72 4.44 15.26
N HIS A 309 -5.47 3.36 14.99
CA HIS A 309 -6.43 3.35 13.88
C HIS A 309 -7.69 4.12 14.23
N ILE A 310 -8.24 4.83 13.25
CA ILE A 310 -9.51 5.54 13.38
C ILE A 310 -10.66 4.53 13.51
N GLN A 311 -11.45 4.65 14.57
CA GLN A 311 -12.64 3.84 14.74
C GLN A 311 -13.75 4.35 13.84
N VAL A 312 -14.26 3.47 12.98
CA VAL A 312 -15.35 3.77 12.06
C VAL A 312 -16.46 2.73 12.16
N ASN A 313 -17.68 3.16 11.90
CA ASN A 313 -18.81 2.28 11.77
C ASN A 313 -18.89 1.66 10.35
N ARG A 314 -19.95 0.89 10.06
CA ARG A 314 -20.13 0.17 8.79
C ARG A 314 -20.38 1.07 7.58
N VAL A 315 -20.60 2.37 7.77
CA VAL A 315 -20.71 3.39 6.72
C VAL A 315 -19.53 4.36 6.71
N ALA A 316 -18.38 3.91 7.25
CA ALA A 316 -17.11 4.65 7.33
C ALA A 316 -17.18 5.96 8.15
N ARG A 317 -18.23 6.18 8.96
CA ARG A 317 -18.37 7.36 9.82
C ARG A 317 -17.65 7.14 11.15
N THR A 318 -16.90 8.15 11.60
CA THR A 318 -16.20 8.17 12.88
C THR A 318 -17.14 8.42 14.09
N SER A 319 -16.58 8.63 15.27
CA SER A 319 -17.31 9.10 16.46
C SER A 319 -17.90 10.51 16.29
N VAL A 320 -17.40 11.29 15.32
CA VAL A 320 -17.86 12.65 15.01
C VAL A 320 -18.77 12.59 13.77
N PRO A 321 -20.03 13.07 13.84
CA PRO A 321 -21.04 12.80 12.83
C PRO A 321 -20.72 13.23 11.39
N HIS A 322 -19.93 14.30 11.19
CA HIS A 322 -19.56 14.85 9.88
C HIS A 322 -18.11 14.52 9.49
N ILE A 323 -17.40 13.71 10.30
CA ILE A 323 -16.06 13.23 9.98
C ILE A 323 -16.13 11.72 9.66
N TYR A 324 -15.62 11.38 8.48
CA TYR A 324 -15.52 10.03 7.97
C TYR A 324 -14.05 9.63 7.80
N ALA A 325 -13.77 8.34 7.72
CA ALA A 325 -12.43 7.88 7.41
C ALA A 325 -12.45 6.62 6.53
N ALA A 326 -11.45 6.49 5.64
CA ALA A 326 -11.38 5.39 4.68
C ALA A 326 -9.95 4.87 4.51
N GLY A 327 -9.82 3.57 4.29
CA GLY A 327 -8.55 2.89 4.03
C GLY A 327 -7.78 2.47 5.27
N ASP A 328 -6.48 2.25 5.10
CA ASP A 328 -5.60 1.58 6.06
C ASP A 328 -5.41 2.33 7.38
N CYS A 329 -5.79 3.60 7.44
CA CYS A 329 -5.86 4.35 8.70
C CYS A 329 -7.05 3.96 9.57
N THR A 330 -7.99 3.11 9.11
CA THR A 330 -9.19 2.69 9.83
C THR A 330 -9.06 1.28 10.41
N THR A 331 -10.02 0.91 11.26
CA THR A 331 -10.12 -0.44 11.83
C THR A 331 -10.61 -1.52 10.85
N PHE A 332 -10.79 -1.18 9.58
CA PHE A 332 -11.28 -2.11 8.56
C PHE A 332 -10.13 -2.91 7.92
N VAL A 333 -10.44 -3.75 6.92
CA VAL A 333 -9.44 -4.58 6.24
C VAL A 333 -8.57 -3.70 5.34
N PRO A 334 -7.22 -3.76 5.45
CA PRO A 334 -6.29 -2.93 4.67
C PRO A 334 -6.17 -3.45 3.23
N LEU A 335 -7.13 -3.11 2.39
CA LEU A 335 -7.17 -3.42 0.96
C LEU A 335 -7.58 -2.17 0.18
N ALA A 336 -6.93 -1.94 -0.97
CA ALA A 336 -7.23 -0.80 -1.84
C ALA A 336 -8.71 -0.78 -2.29
N SER A 337 -9.29 -1.95 -2.60
CA SER A 337 -10.71 -2.09 -2.95
C SER A 337 -11.65 -1.72 -1.79
N VAL A 338 -11.27 -2.07 -0.56
CA VAL A 338 -12.02 -1.70 0.65
C VAL A 338 -11.92 -0.20 0.90
N ALA A 339 -10.74 0.37 0.78
CA ALA A 339 -10.52 1.81 0.90
C ALA A 339 -11.40 2.59 -0.10
N SER A 340 -11.39 2.20 -1.38
CA SER A 340 -12.24 2.77 -2.44
C SER A 340 -13.73 2.71 -2.08
N MET A 341 -14.20 1.55 -1.65
CA MET A 341 -15.60 1.37 -1.25
C MET A 341 -15.96 2.19 -0.02
N GLN A 342 -15.08 2.27 0.99
CA GLN A 342 -15.27 3.13 2.16
C GLN A 342 -15.37 4.60 1.77
N GLY A 343 -14.48 5.09 0.89
CA GLY A 343 -14.48 6.48 0.44
C GLY A 343 -15.78 6.87 -0.24
N ARG A 344 -16.22 6.07 -1.21
CA ARG A 344 -17.50 6.28 -1.90
C ARG A 344 -18.68 6.25 -0.93
N MET A 345 -18.76 5.23 -0.10
CA MET A 345 -19.84 5.05 0.86
C MET A 345 -19.90 6.17 1.89
N ALA A 346 -18.75 6.64 2.36
CA ALA A 346 -18.65 7.77 3.29
C ALA A 346 -19.32 9.02 2.72
N VAL A 347 -19.04 9.34 1.47
CA VAL A 347 -19.56 10.53 0.80
C VAL A 347 -21.06 10.36 0.45
N PHE A 348 -21.48 9.22 -0.12
CA PHE A 348 -22.90 8.97 -0.37
C PHE A 348 -23.72 9.12 0.92
N HIS A 349 -23.25 8.53 2.02
CA HIS A 349 -23.91 8.64 3.31
C HIS A 349 -23.89 10.08 3.87
N ALA A 350 -22.77 10.79 3.74
CA ALA A 350 -22.63 12.18 4.23
C ALA A 350 -23.56 13.15 3.50
N LEU A 351 -23.75 12.95 2.19
CA LEU A 351 -24.60 13.80 1.33
C LEU A 351 -26.07 13.35 1.31
N GLY A 352 -26.44 12.40 2.17
CA GLY A 352 -27.84 12.04 2.42
C GLY A 352 -28.36 10.86 1.60
N ASP A 353 -27.53 10.20 0.82
CA ASP A 353 -27.94 9.02 0.07
C ASP A 353 -28.03 7.76 0.95
N THR A 354 -28.87 6.83 0.54
CA THR A 354 -28.96 5.51 1.17
C THR A 354 -27.80 4.62 0.71
N VAL A 355 -27.05 4.11 1.67
CA VAL A 355 -25.90 3.22 1.40
C VAL A 355 -26.09 1.83 2.00
N ILE A 356 -25.56 0.82 1.33
CA ILE A 356 -25.48 -0.55 1.87
C ILE A 356 -24.23 -0.62 2.73
N PRO A 357 -24.34 -0.89 4.04
CA PRO A 357 -23.21 -0.98 4.94
C PRO A 357 -22.20 -2.07 4.53
N LEU A 358 -20.91 -1.80 4.72
CA LEU A 358 -19.83 -2.75 4.42
C LEU A 358 -19.89 -3.96 5.37
N GLU A 359 -19.80 -5.16 4.80
CA GLU A 359 -19.77 -6.41 5.54
C GLU A 359 -18.43 -7.13 5.30
N ARG A 360 -17.68 -7.39 6.39
CA ARG A 360 -16.35 -8.05 6.30
C ARG A 360 -16.41 -9.42 5.63
N SER A 361 -17.46 -10.18 5.85
CA SER A 361 -17.66 -11.52 5.26
C SER A 361 -17.85 -11.53 3.74
N ARG A 362 -18.07 -10.36 3.14
CA ARG A 362 -18.25 -10.20 1.68
C ARG A 362 -17.02 -9.63 0.98
N ILE A 363 -15.94 -9.37 1.73
CA ILE A 363 -14.72 -8.81 1.16
C ILE A 363 -13.90 -9.96 0.57
N THR A 364 -13.57 -9.82 -0.72
CA THR A 364 -12.63 -10.72 -1.39
C THR A 364 -11.21 -10.17 -1.25
N ALA A 365 -10.27 -11.02 -0.88
CA ALA A 365 -8.84 -10.71 -0.83
C ALA A 365 -8.08 -11.68 -1.73
N ASN A 366 -7.08 -11.17 -2.46
CA ASN A 366 -6.18 -11.95 -3.30
C ASN A 366 -4.74 -11.74 -2.84
N ILE A 367 -3.96 -12.82 -2.89
CA ILE A 367 -2.51 -12.84 -2.66
C ILE A 367 -1.88 -13.31 -3.97
N PHE A 368 -0.86 -12.63 -4.44
CA PHE A 368 -0.21 -12.83 -5.74
C PHE A 368 1.11 -13.58 -5.61
#